data_541f2d7a66e1fad1649b1b43366f75ed
#
_entry.id   541f2d7a66e1fad1649b1b43366f75ed
#
_cell.length_a   1.000
_cell.length_b   1.000
_cell.length_c   1.000
_cell.angle_alpha   90.00
_cell.angle_beta   90.00
_cell.angle_gamma   90.00
#
_symmetry.space_group_name_H-M   'P 1'
#
loop_
_entity.id
_entity.type
_entity.pdbx_description
1 polymer ?
#
loop_
_entity_poly.entity_id
_entity_poly.type
_entity_poly.pdbx_seq_one_letter_code
_entity_poly.pdbx_strand_id
1 'polypeptide(L)'
;MSDGQYGILVVEDDFRIADIHRAFIEQSDGFYVVGMARNGSEAKALMAEHAASIQLILLDAYLPDVEGLELLWAIRRDHVHVDIVMVTAAREVETISEALRGGVFDYLIKPIEAARMTQMLTRFRREREALANRVEMNQDELDHVLARLKPGETPRAKTQTLSQALPKGIDRLTLRRVIDSLAGAPDSLTAMQMARIMGASRSTARRYLEFLVAEQAVSAELGYGDVGRPERRYRLLETAHKWLDAL
;
A
#
# COMPACT_ATOMS: atom_id res chain seq x y z
N MET A 1 29.20 -8.04 15.71
CA MET A 1 27.89 -7.54 15.26
C MET A 1 28.15 -6.85 13.93
N SER A 2 27.69 -7.43 12.82
CA SER A 2 27.91 -6.86 11.49
C SER A 2 27.09 -5.59 11.38
N ASP A 3 27.79 -4.44 11.28
CA ASP A 3 27.18 -3.13 11.15
C ASP A 3 26.24 -3.11 9.93
N GLY A 4 24.95 -2.94 10.15
CA GLY A 4 23.96 -2.61 9.12
C GLY A 4 23.38 -3.74 8.30
N GLN A 5 23.52 -5.04 8.68
CA GLN A 5 22.89 -6.14 7.96
C GLN A 5 21.70 -6.72 8.72
N TYR A 6 20.60 -7.01 7.99
CA TYR A 6 19.38 -7.61 8.52
C TYR A 6 19.29 -9.10 8.17
N GLY A 7 19.11 -9.92 9.19
CA GLY A 7 18.93 -11.35 9.02
C GLY A 7 17.49 -11.73 8.74
N ILE A 8 17.29 -12.59 7.76
CA ILE A 8 15.99 -13.06 7.31
C ILE A 8 15.88 -14.57 7.48
N LEU A 9 14.79 -15.03 8.10
CA LEU A 9 14.37 -16.41 8.09
C LEU A 9 13.36 -16.63 6.96
N VAL A 10 13.61 -17.63 6.10
CA VAL A 10 12.66 -18.04 5.05
C VAL A 10 11.91 -19.28 5.51
N VAL A 11 10.59 -19.24 5.54
CA VAL A 11 9.71 -20.36 5.93
C VAL A 11 8.83 -20.70 4.74
N GLU A 12 9.19 -21.79 4.04
CA GLU A 12 8.62 -22.21 2.75
C GLU A 12 8.81 -23.71 2.57
N ASP A 13 7.76 -24.45 2.29
CA ASP A 13 7.80 -25.91 2.14
C ASP A 13 8.40 -26.35 0.79
N ASP A 14 8.19 -25.60 -0.29
CA ASP A 14 8.84 -25.84 -1.58
C ASP A 14 10.26 -25.26 -1.60
N PHE A 15 11.25 -26.16 -1.54
CA PHE A 15 12.67 -25.79 -1.53
C PHE A 15 13.10 -24.96 -2.75
N ARG A 16 12.46 -25.11 -3.91
CA ARG A 16 12.76 -24.34 -5.13
C ARG A 16 12.33 -22.90 -4.99
N ILE A 17 11.16 -22.68 -4.37
CA ILE A 17 10.66 -21.35 -4.07
C ILE A 17 11.51 -20.70 -2.98
N ALA A 18 11.87 -21.47 -1.95
CA ALA A 18 12.77 -20.99 -0.88
C ALA A 18 14.14 -20.56 -1.44
N ASP A 19 14.72 -21.32 -2.38
CA ASP A 19 15.99 -20.98 -3.05
C ASP A 19 15.87 -19.71 -3.90
N ILE A 20 14.74 -19.50 -4.57
CA ILE A 20 14.47 -18.25 -5.32
C ILE A 20 14.40 -17.07 -4.36
N HIS A 21 13.68 -17.20 -3.24
CA HIS A 21 13.59 -16.16 -2.23
C HIS A 21 14.96 -15.84 -1.63
N ARG A 22 15.76 -16.87 -1.31
CA ARG A 22 17.14 -16.71 -0.85
C ARG A 22 17.97 -15.91 -1.86
N ALA A 23 17.91 -16.27 -3.14
CA ALA A 23 18.65 -15.56 -4.19
C ALA A 23 18.25 -14.06 -4.28
N PHE A 24 16.96 -13.72 -4.14
CA PHE A 24 16.52 -12.33 -4.14
C PHE A 24 17.01 -11.57 -2.91
N ILE A 25 17.04 -12.22 -1.73
CA ILE A 25 17.53 -11.63 -0.50
C ILE A 25 19.03 -11.34 -0.60
N GLU A 26 19.83 -12.34 -1.01
CA GLU A 26 21.28 -12.25 -1.09
C GLU A 26 21.77 -11.30 -2.18
N GLN A 27 20.96 -11.02 -3.20
CA GLN A 27 21.22 -9.97 -4.19
C GLN A 27 20.89 -8.56 -3.68
N SER A 28 20.26 -8.44 -2.52
CA SER A 28 19.85 -7.15 -1.94
C SER A 28 20.86 -6.73 -0.87
N ASP A 29 21.55 -5.60 -1.09
CA ASP A 29 22.53 -5.10 -0.14
C ASP A 29 21.94 -4.89 1.27
N GLY A 30 22.68 -5.34 2.28
CA GLY A 30 22.31 -5.18 3.68
C GLY A 30 21.38 -6.27 4.21
N PHE A 31 21.20 -7.39 3.49
CA PHE A 31 20.40 -8.53 3.92
C PHE A 31 21.17 -9.83 3.78
N TYR A 32 20.84 -10.80 4.64
CA TYR A 32 21.34 -12.17 4.54
C TYR A 32 20.30 -13.16 5.06
N VAL A 33 20.38 -14.40 4.59
CA VAL A 33 19.50 -15.47 5.08
C VAL A 33 20.13 -16.13 6.27
N VAL A 34 19.44 -16.11 7.42
CA VAL A 34 19.84 -16.79 8.67
C VAL A 34 19.60 -18.28 8.56
N GLY A 35 18.49 -18.67 7.94
CA GLY A 35 18.09 -20.04 7.77
C GLY A 35 16.87 -20.19 6.89
N MET A 36 16.61 -21.43 6.47
CA MET A 36 15.41 -21.81 5.71
C MET A 36 14.71 -22.95 6.44
N ALA A 37 13.43 -22.80 6.75
CA ALA A 37 12.58 -23.81 7.36
C ALA A 37 11.52 -24.29 6.36
N ARG A 38 11.22 -25.57 6.35
CA ARG A 38 10.22 -26.19 5.46
C ARG A 38 8.87 -26.42 6.14
N ASN A 39 8.80 -26.17 7.42
CA ASN A 39 7.61 -26.37 8.23
C ASN A 39 7.68 -25.51 9.50
N GLY A 40 6.57 -25.44 10.23
CA GLY A 40 6.47 -24.63 11.44
C GLY A 40 7.38 -25.09 12.57
N SER A 41 7.63 -26.39 12.68
CA SER A 41 8.50 -26.95 13.72
C SER A 41 9.96 -26.56 13.50
N GLU A 42 10.45 -26.64 12.26
CA GLU A 42 11.79 -26.15 11.88
C GLU A 42 11.92 -24.64 12.09
N ALA A 43 10.88 -23.87 11.71
CA ALA A 43 10.86 -22.42 11.91
C ALA A 43 11.02 -22.06 13.39
N LYS A 44 10.26 -22.70 14.27
CA LYS A 44 10.36 -22.49 15.73
C LYS A 44 11.74 -22.85 16.29
N ALA A 45 12.34 -23.95 15.79
CA ALA A 45 13.69 -24.36 16.21
C ALA A 45 14.74 -23.32 15.79
N LEU A 46 14.74 -22.88 14.51
CA LEU A 46 15.66 -21.84 14.03
C LEU A 46 15.46 -20.49 14.73
N MET A 47 14.22 -20.13 15.05
CA MET A 47 13.94 -18.91 15.81
C MET A 47 14.48 -19.00 17.25
N ALA A 48 14.39 -20.16 17.90
CA ALA A 48 14.95 -20.34 19.23
C ALA A 48 16.49 -20.28 19.23
N GLU A 49 17.12 -20.85 18.18
CA GLU A 49 18.58 -20.89 18.06
C GLU A 49 19.17 -19.54 17.64
N HIS A 50 18.48 -18.79 16.74
CA HIS A 50 19.00 -17.59 16.10
C HIS A 50 18.18 -16.33 16.40
N ALA A 51 17.45 -16.26 17.52
CA ALA A 51 16.52 -15.18 17.85
C ALA A 51 17.11 -13.76 17.68
N ALA A 52 18.37 -13.56 18.09
CA ALA A 52 19.04 -12.26 18.01
C ALA A 52 19.47 -11.86 16.59
N SER A 53 19.53 -12.83 15.67
CA SER A 53 19.99 -12.64 14.30
C SER A 53 18.85 -12.50 13.31
N ILE A 54 17.60 -12.78 13.71
CA ILE A 54 16.41 -12.71 12.85
C ILE A 54 15.67 -11.40 13.11
N GLN A 55 15.60 -10.54 12.12
CA GLN A 55 14.82 -9.30 12.17
C GLN A 55 13.57 -9.37 11.29
N LEU A 56 13.56 -10.24 10.28
CA LEU A 56 12.45 -10.40 9.36
C LEU A 56 12.21 -11.88 9.07
N ILE A 57 10.95 -12.28 8.92
CA ILE A 57 10.54 -13.61 8.48
C ILE A 57 9.75 -13.48 7.19
N LEU A 58 10.14 -14.23 6.15
CA LEU A 58 9.28 -14.49 5.01
C LEU A 58 8.51 -15.78 5.29
N LEU A 59 7.20 -15.68 5.45
CA LEU A 59 6.35 -16.77 5.94
C LEU A 59 5.30 -17.16 4.92
N ASP A 60 5.30 -18.43 4.48
CA ASP A 60 4.14 -18.98 3.78
C ASP A 60 2.99 -19.26 4.76
N ALA A 61 1.76 -19.02 4.31
CA ALA A 61 0.55 -19.37 5.04
C ALA A 61 0.24 -20.87 5.02
N TYR A 62 0.74 -21.59 4.01
CA TYR A 62 0.47 -23.01 3.83
C TYR A 62 1.72 -23.84 4.14
N LEU A 63 1.79 -24.33 5.37
CA LEU A 63 2.86 -25.20 5.82
C LEU A 63 2.26 -26.58 6.18
N PRO A 64 3.01 -27.69 5.98
CA PRO A 64 2.46 -29.03 6.10
C PRO A 64 2.08 -29.44 7.55
N ASP A 65 2.63 -28.78 8.55
CA ASP A 65 2.45 -29.09 9.96
C ASP A 65 1.73 -27.99 10.77
N VAL A 66 1.19 -26.96 10.09
CA VAL A 66 0.53 -25.81 10.73
C VAL A 66 -0.79 -25.50 10.01
N GLU A 67 -1.85 -25.29 10.76
CA GLU A 67 -3.13 -24.88 10.20
C GLU A 67 -3.21 -23.36 10.10
N GLY A 68 -3.57 -22.86 8.90
CA GLY A 68 -3.81 -21.43 8.63
C GLY A 68 -2.67 -20.54 9.10
N LEU A 69 -2.97 -19.54 9.93
CA LEU A 69 -2.00 -18.56 10.43
C LEU A 69 -1.51 -18.82 11.88
N GLU A 70 -1.63 -20.03 12.39
CA GLU A 70 -1.21 -20.36 13.77
C GLU A 70 0.27 -20.01 14.03
N LEU A 71 1.15 -20.23 13.06
CA LEU A 71 2.57 -19.89 13.21
C LEU A 71 2.78 -18.38 13.31
N LEU A 72 2.04 -17.59 12.55
CA LEU A 72 2.06 -16.13 12.67
C LEU A 72 1.72 -15.69 14.10
N TRP A 73 0.66 -16.24 14.68
CA TRP A 73 0.24 -15.89 16.05
C TRP A 73 1.24 -16.38 17.10
N ALA A 74 1.84 -17.57 16.91
CA ALA A 74 2.90 -18.05 17.78
C ALA A 74 4.12 -17.12 17.76
N ILE A 75 4.57 -16.70 16.57
CA ILE A 75 5.67 -15.75 16.41
C ILE A 75 5.34 -14.42 17.09
N ARG A 76 4.12 -13.89 16.90
CA ARG A 76 3.71 -12.63 17.54
C ARG A 76 3.70 -12.68 19.05
N ARG A 77 3.32 -13.81 19.63
CA ARG A 77 3.33 -14.01 21.09
C ARG A 77 4.75 -14.09 21.65
N ASP A 78 5.62 -14.83 20.98
CA ASP A 78 6.91 -15.21 21.54
C ASP A 78 8.07 -14.31 21.04
N HIS A 79 7.91 -13.64 19.87
CA HIS A 79 8.94 -12.84 19.20
C HIS A 79 8.35 -11.53 18.62
N VAL A 80 7.81 -10.68 19.49
CA VAL A 80 7.12 -9.41 19.10
C VAL A 80 7.98 -8.43 18.32
N HIS A 81 9.31 -8.50 18.46
CA HIS A 81 10.26 -7.61 17.81
C HIS A 81 10.63 -8.01 16.38
N VAL A 82 10.24 -9.21 15.95
CA VAL A 82 10.53 -9.72 14.60
C VAL A 82 9.41 -9.28 13.65
N ASP A 83 9.76 -8.69 12.53
CA ASP A 83 8.79 -8.39 11.49
C ASP A 83 8.45 -9.63 10.66
N ILE A 84 7.22 -9.69 10.16
CA ILE A 84 6.74 -10.82 9.36
C ILE A 84 6.20 -10.28 8.04
N VAL A 85 6.65 -10.87 6.95
CA VAL A 85 6.08 -10.70 5.61
C VAL A 85 5.44 -12.01 5.19
N MET A 86 4.16 -11.98 4.91
CA MET A 86 3.47 -13.13 4.33
C MET A 86 3.86 -13.27 2.86
N VAL A 87 4.24 -14.48 2.45
CA VAL A 87 4.64 -14.81 1.07
C VAL A 87 3.89 -16.06 0.65
N THR A 88 2.71 -15.93 0.07
CA THR A 88 1.81 -17.07 -0.08
C THR A 88 0.94 -17.01 -1.34
N ALA A 89 0.44 -18.15 -1.78
CA ALA A 89 -0.56 -18.24 -2.83
C ALA A 89 -1.97 -17.86 -2.36
N ALA A 90 -2.19 -17.72 -1.03
CA ALA A 90 -3.49 -17.35 -0.47
C ALA A 90 -3.95 -15.98 -0.97
N ARG A 91 -5.17 -15.93 -1.49
CA ARG A 91 -5.84 -14.72 -2.01
C ARG A 91 -7.18 -14.46 -1.34
N GLU A 92 -7.57 -15.33 -0.43
CA GLU A 92 -8.80 -15.22 0.32
C GLU A 92 -8.77 -14.00 1.23
N VAL A 93 -9.81 -13.18 1.15
CA VAL A 93 -9.90 -11.92 1.91
C VAL A 93 -9.82 -12.16 3.41
N GLU A 94 -10.34 -13.30 3.88
CA GLU A 94 -10.30 -13.69 5.29
C GLU A 94 -8.87 -13.91 5.77
N THR A 95 -8.06 -14.71 5.05
CA THR A 95 -6.66 -14.98 5.35
C THR A 95 -5.82 -13.69 5.33
N ILE A 96 -6.04 -12.85 4.30
CA ILE A 96 -5.36 -11.55 4.21
C ILE A 96 -5.74 -10.66 5.40
N SER A 97 -7.02 -10.57 5.73
CA SER A 97 -7.51 -9.73 6.84
C SER A 97 -6.99 -10.21 8.20
N GLU A 98 -6.89 -11.51 8.39
CA GLU A 98 -6.31 -12.09 9.60
C GLU A 98 -4.81 -11.81 9.71
N ALA A 99 -4.05 -12.00 8.64
CA ALA A 99 -2.63 -11.65 8.60
C ALA A 99 -2.39 -10.16 8.93
N LEU A 100 -3.20 -9.26 8.35
CA LEU A 100 -3.12 -7.83 8.63
C LEU A 100 -3.43 -7.50 10.11
N ARG A 101 -4.39 -8.19 10.74
CA ARG A 101 -4.64 -8.06 12.19
C ARG A 101 -3.46 -8.58 13.02
N GLY A 102 -2.74 -9.59 12.53
CA GLY A 102 -1.50 -10.09 13.11
C GLY A 102 -0.32 -9.11 12.98
N GLY A 103 -0.54 -7.93 12.39
CA GLY A 103 0.48 -6.89 12.27
C GLY A 103 1.63 -7.28 11.35
N VAL A 104 1.36 -7.96 10.24
CA VAL A 104 2.40 -8.27 9.26
C VAL A 104 2.93 -6.99 8.61
N PHE A 105 4.23 -6.98 8.36
CA PHE A 105 4.92 -5.86 7.71
C PHE A 105 4.47 -5.68 6.26
N ASP A 106 4.31 -6.79 5.53
CA ASP A 106 3.83 -6.80 4.14
C ASP A 106 3.15 -8.14 3.80
N TYR A 107 2.44 -8.16 2.67
CA TYR A 107 1.79 -9.35 2.13
C TYR A 107 2.13 -9.49 0.64
N LEU A 108 2.81 -10.55 0.27
CA LEU A 108 3.26 -10.83 -1.09
C LEU A 108 2.54 -12.06 -1.63
N ILE A 109 1.84 -11.90 -2.76
CA ILE A 109 1.13 -13.01 -3.42
C ILE A 109 2.06 -13.67 -4.42
N LYS A 110 2.23 -15.00 -4.34
CA LYS A 110 3.02 -15.80 -5.29
C LYS A 110 2.35 -15.82 -6.69
N PRO A 111 3.11 -15.79 -7.80
CA PRO A 111 4.56 -15.72 -7.89
C PRO A 111 5.10 -14.32 -7.62
N ILE A 112 6.22 -14.22 -6.88
CA ILE A 112 6.82 -12.92 -6.55
C ILE A 112 7.83 -12.55 -7.63
N GLU A 113 7.70 -11.36 -8.16
CA GLU A 113 8.69 -10.73 -9.02
C GLU A 113 9.88 -10.20 -8.21
N ALA A 114 11.10 -10.31 -8.74
CA ALA A 114 12.31 -9.79 -8.07
C ALA A 114 12.18 -8.31 -7.69
N ALA A 115 11.60 -7.49 -8.57
CA ALA A 115 11.38 -6.07 -8.31
C ALA A 115 10.47 -5.84 -7.07
N ARG A 116 9.43 -6.66 -6.87
CA ARG A 116 8.53 -6.56 -5.73
C ARG A 116 9.23 -6.95 -4.41
N MET A 117 10.06 -8.00 -4.45
CA MET A 117 10.88 -8.40 -3.30
C MET A 117 11.87 -7.29 -2.92
N THR A 118 12.64 -6.77 -3.88
CA THR A 118 13.60 -5.68 -3.66
C THR A 118 12.92 -4.42 -3.11
N GLN A 119 11.73 -4.08 -3.60
CA GLN A 119 10.95 -2.95 -3.09
C GLN A 119 10.55 -3.15 -1.62
N MET A 120 10.09 -4.34 -1.24
CA MET A 120 9.73 -4.68 0.13
C MET A 120 10.95 -4.60 1.06
N LEU A 121 12.09 -5.20 0.68
CA LEU A 121 13.33 -5.18 1.46
C LEU A 121 13.86 -3.75 1.63
N THR A 122 13.84 -2.93 0.58
CA THR A 122 14.24 -1.53 0.63
C THR A 122 13.36 -0.72 1.59
N ARG A 123 12.04 -0.97 1.58
CA ARG A 123 11.10 -0.35 2.52
C ARG A 123 11.41 -0.76 3.97
N PHE A 124 11.61 -2.05 4.20
CA PHE A 124 11.94 -2.59 5.52
C PHE A 124 13.20 -1.92 6.10
N ARG A 125 14.30 -1.91 5.35
CA ARG A 125 15.55 -1.28 5.78
C ARG A 125 15.35 0.20 6.15
N ARG A 126 14.69 0.96 5.27
CA ARG A 126 14.46 2.38 5.50
C ARG A 126 13.60 2.66 6.74
N GLU A 127 12.59 1.84 7.01
CA GLU A 127 11.75 2.00 8.20
C GLU A 127 12.53 1.66 9.48
N ARG A 128 13.34 0.60 9.46
CA ARG A 128 14.20 0.22 10.59
C ARG A 128 15.28 1.28 10.87
N GLU A 129 15.94 1.80 9.85
CA GLU A 129 16.94 2.87 9.99
C GLU A 129 16.31 4.18 10.52
N ALA A 130 15.11 4.51 10.06
CA ALA A 130 14.40 5.69 10.52
C ALA A 130 14.02 5.63 12.00
N LEU A 131 13.72 4.43 12.53
CA LEU A 131 13.42 4.23 13.95
C LEU A 131 14.69 4.15 14.81
N ALA A 132 15.74 3.47 14.33
CA ALA A 132 16.98 3.26 15.08
C ALA A 132 17.75 4.56 15.37
N ASN A 133 17.65 5.55 14.51
CA ASN A 133 18.37 6.83 14.61
C ASN A 133 17.63 7.91 15.42
N ARG A 134 16.53 7.57 16.12
CA ARG A 134 15.71 8.55 16.84
C ARG A 134 15.54 8.15 18.30
N VAL A 135 15.80 9.11 19.18
CA VAL A 135 15.57 8.97 20.64
C VAL A 135 14.18 9.48 21.01
N GLU A 136 13.68 10.49 20.31
CA GLU A 136 12.36 11.09 20.50
C GLU A 136 11.73 11.43 19.15
N MET A 137 10.41 11.38 19.07
CA MET A 137 9.63 11.82 17.92
C MET A 137 8.52 12.79 18.37
N ASN A 138 8.31 13.85 17.60
CA ASN A 138 7.14 14.70 17.77
C ASN A 138 5.89 14.07 17.10
N GLN A 139 4.69 14.65 17.32
CA GLN A 139 3.45 14.09 16.82
C GLN A 139 3.42 14.02 15.28
N ASP A 140 3.90 15.05 14.58
CA ASP A 140 3.90 15.09 13.11
C ASP A 140 4.80 13.98 12.52
N GLU A 141 5.94 13.73 13.16
CA GLU A 141 6.87 12.65 12.77
C GLU A 141 6.26 11.27 13.07
N LEU A 142 5.59 11.12 14.20
CA LEU A 142 4.87 9.88 14.54
C LEU A 142 3.74 9.62 13.54
N ASP A 143 2.95 10.63 13.19
CA ASP A 143 1.89 10.51 12.19
C ASP A 143 2.45 10.13 10.80
N HIS A 144 3.63 10.63 10.45
CA HIS A 144 4.33 10.24 9.23
C HIS A 144 4.79 8.77 9.26
N VAL A 145 5.28 8.28 10.39
CA VAL A 145 5.64 6.86 10.57
C VAL A 145 4.39 5.98 10.51
N LEU A 146 3.34 6.34 11.25
CA LEU A 146 2.08 5.59 11.28
C LEU A 146 1.37 5.58 9.92
N ALA A 147 1.42 6.66 9.16
CA ALA A 147 0.88 6.69 7.80
C ALA A 147 1.65 5.74 6.85
N ARG A 148 2.95 5.53 7.08
CA ARG A 148 3.79 4.58 6.31
C ARG A 148 3.61 3.13 6.73
N LEU A 149 3.25 2.90 8.00
CA LEU A 149 2.96 1.56 8.55
C LEU A 149 1.58 1.03 8.14
N LYS A 150 0.74 1.85 7.48
CA LYS A 150 -0.53 1.36 6.93
C LYS A 150 -0.25 0.43 5.74
N PRO A 151 -0.68 -0.85 5.79
CA PRO A 151 -0.51 -1.78 4.69
C PRO A 151 -1.23 -1.22 3.44
N GLY A 152 -0.48 -0.98 2.37
CA GLY A 152 -1.03 -0.53 1.10
C GLY A 152 -0.55 0.80 0.55
N GLU A 153 0.18 1.62 1.34
CA GLU A 153 0.81 2.83 0.81
C GLU A 153 2.33 2.67 0.71
N THR A 154 2.79 2.11 -0.40
CA THR A 154 4.21 2.23 -0.80
C THR A 154 4.52 3.70 -1.05
N PRO A 155 5.60 4.28 -0.44
CA PRO A 155 6.09 5.56 -0.89
C PRO A 155 6.65 5.37 -2.30
N ARG A 156 5.88 5.74 -3.30
CA ARG A 156 6.41 5.90 -4.65
C ARG A 156 7.55 6.92 -4.59
N ALA A 157 8.72 6.49 -5.06
CA ALA A 157 9.77 7.41 -5.45
C ALA A 157 9.12 8.58 -6.20
N LYS A 158 9.53 9.81 -5.87
CA LYS A 158 9.15 11.02 -6.62
C LYS A 158 9.70 10.93 -8.05
N THR A 159 9.08 10.10 -8.85
CA THR A 159 9.00 10.29 -10.29
C THR A 159 7.64 10.93 -10.48
N GLN A 160 7.65 12.16 -10.93
CA GLN A 160 6.48 12.95 -11.27
C GLN A 160 5.70 12.24 -12.38
N THR A 161 4.82 11.31 -11.99
CA THR A 161 3.68 10.87 -12.78
C THR A 161 2.53 10.73 -11.80
N LEU A 162 1.56 11.62 -11.97
CA LEU A 162 0.30 11.74 -11.23
C LEU A 162 -0.53 10.44 -11.32
N SER A 163 -0.24 9.48 -10.45
CA SER A 163 -1.05 8.28 -10.22
C SER A 163 -1.47 8.29 -8.75
N GLN A 164 -2.25 9.31 -8.37
CA GLN A 164 -2.86 9.39 -7.05
C GLN A 164 -3.89 8.28 -6.91
N ALA A 165 -3.80 7.50 -5.83
CA ALA A 165 -4.87 6.61 -5.42
C ALA A 165 -6.10 7.49 -5.13
N LEU A 166 -7.14 7.34 -5.94
CA LEU A 166 -8.37 8.12 -5.82
C LEU A 166 -9.01 7.85 -4.44
N PRO A 167 -9.56 8.87 -3.77
CA PRO A 167 -10.23 8.72 -2.47
C PRO A 167 -11.37 7.69 -2.54
N LYS A 168 -11.68 7.06 -1.39
CA LYS A 168 -12.84 6.15 -1.30
C LYS A 168 -14.11 6.82 -1.86
N GLY A 169 -14.71 6.15 -2.85
CA GLY A 169 -15.92 6.62 -3.52
C GLY A 169 -15.66 7.47 -4.76
N ILE A 170 -14.42 7.67 -5.19
CA ILE A 170 -14.06 8.22 -6.50
C ILE A 170 -13.53 7.08 -7.37
N ASP A 171 -14.27 6.71 -8.39
CA ASP A 171 -13.89 5.70 -9.39
C ASP A 171 -13.19 6.36 -10.59
N ARG A 172 -12.14 5.72 -11.09
CA ARG A 172 -11.28 6.25 -12.15
C ARG A 172 -12.02 6.45 -13.47
N LEU A 173 -12.83 5.48 -13.88
CA LEU A 173 -13.60 5.55 -15.12
C LEU A 173 -14.66 6.67 -15.06
N THR A 174 -15.32 6.79 -13.91
CA THR A 174 -16.31 7.83 -13.66
C THR A 174 -15.64 9.20 -13.60
N LEU A 175 -14.46 9.34 -12.97
CA LEU A 175 -13.70 10.59 -12.92
C LEU A 175 -13.31 11.06 -14.33
N ARG A 176 -12.83 10.13 -15.16
CA ARG A 176 -12.51 10.43 -16.57
C ARG A 176 -13.73 10.95 -17.33
N ARG A 177 -14.88 10.30 -17.19
CA ARG A 177 -16.14 10.78 -17.81
C ARG A 177 -16.55 12.18 -17.34
N VAL A 178 -16.33 12.50 -16.07
CA VAL A 178 -16.57 13.86 -15.54
C VAL A 178 -15.66 14.89 -16.19
N ILE A 179 -14.37 14.59 -16.33
CA ILE A 179 -13.38 15.47 -16.96
C ILE A 179 -13.72 15.66 -18.45
N ASP A 180 -13.99 14.56 -19.18
CA ASP A 180 -14.35 14.61 -20.61
C ASP A 180 -15.63 15.44 -20.83
N SER A 181 -16.61 15.32 -19.91
CA SER A 181 -17.86 16.08 -19.95
C SER A 181 -17.64 17.59 -19.70
N LEU A 182 -16.72 17.94 -18.79
CA LEU A 182 -16.33 19.34 -18.56
C LEU A 182 -15.54 19.91 -19.73
N ALA A 183 -14.66 19.12 -20.34
CA ALA A 183 -13.86 19.52 -21.50
C ALA A 183 -14.74 19.77 -22.76
N GLY A 184 -15.78 18.94 -22.93
CA GLY A 184 -16.72 19.08 -24.04
C GLY A 184 -17.82 20.15 -23.85
N ALA A 185 -17.92 20.72 -22.64
CA ALA A 185 -18.93 21.73 -22.37
C ALA A 185 -18.51 23.12 -22.88
N PRO A 186 -19.38 23.84 -23.55
CA PRO A 186 -19.09 25.20 -24.06
C PRO A 186 -18.92 26.22 -22.92
N ASP A 187 -19.44 25.92 -21.75
CA ASP A 187 -19.39 26.75 -20.53
C ASP A 187 -19.32 25.88 -19.27
N SER A 188 -19.31 26.54 -18.12
CA SER A 188 -19.32 25.89 -16.82
C SER A 188 -20.58 25.04 -16.58
N LEU A 189 -20.43 23.89 -15.90
CA LEU A 189 -21.54 23.00 -15.55
C LEU A 189 -21.88 23.08 -14.08
N THR A 190 -23.17 22.97 -13.74
CA THR A 190 -23.62 22.77 -12.35
C THR A 190 -23.55 21.28 -11.96
N ALA A 191 -23.55 20.99 -10.65
CA ALA A 191 -23.62 19.60 -10.17
C ALA A 191 -24.90 18.86 -10.63
N MET A 192 -25.98 19.58 -10.88
CA MET A 192 -27.22 19.02 -11.41
C MET A 192 -27.08 18.62 -12.89
N GLN A 193 -26.47 19.48 -13.70
CA GLN A 193 -26.20 19.19 -15.11
C GLN A 193 -25.24 18.02 -15.26
N MET A 194 -24.14 18.02 -14.48
CA MET A 194 -23.20 16.91 -14.44
C MET A 194 -23.88 15.60 -14.02
N ALA A 195 -24.75 15.61 -13.03
CA ALA A 195 -25.51 14.45 -12.58
C ALA A 195 -26.36 13.84 -13.72
N ARG A 196 -27.01 14.68 -14.54
CA ARG A 196 -27.77 14.23 -15.72
C ARG A 196 -26.86 13.58 -16.76
N ILE A 197 -25.71 14.18 -17.06
CA ILE A 197 -24.74 13.64 -18.03
C ILE A 197 -24.19 12.29 -17.58
N MET A 198 -23.90 12.17 -16.27
CA MET A 198 -23.34 10.94 -15.69
C MET A 198 -24.39 9.84 -15.50
N GLY A 199 -25.69 10.14 -15.50
CA GLY A 199 -26.72 9.22 -15.03
C GLY A 199 -26.64 8.89 -13.53
N ALA A 200 -26.18 9.84 -12.71
CA ALA A 200 -25.93 9.67 -11.29
C ALA A 200 -26.72 10.65 -10.42
N SER A 201 -26.65 10.51 -9.10
CA SER A 201 -27.27 11.48 -8.18
C SER A 201 -26.49 12.80 -8.17
N ARG A 202 -27.17 13.91 -7.84
CA ARG A 202 -26.55 15.23 -7.66
C ARG A 202 -25.44 15.21 -6.61
N SER A 203 -25.62 14.45 -5.54
CA SER A 203 -24.61 14.29 -4.48
C SER A 203 -23.36 13.54 -4.98
N THR A 204 -23.55 12.53 -5.82
CA THR A 204 -22.45 11.81 -6.47
C THR A 204 -21.68 12.75 -7.41
N ALA A 205 -22.37 13.44 -8.34
CA ALA A 205 -21.74 14.38 -9.25
C ALA A 205 -20.96 15.48 -8.50
N ARG A 206 -21.56 16.05 -7.45
CA ARG A 206 -20.92 17.06 -6.61
C ARG A 206 -19.63 16.54 -5.97
N ARG A 207 -19.61 15.31 -5.46
CA ARG A 207 -18.41 14.71 -4.87
C ARG A 207 -17.24 14.64 -5.84
N TYR A 208 -17.46 14.26 -7.10
CA TYR A 208 -16.43 14.25 -8.14
C TYR A 208 -15.96 15.66 -8.50
N LEU A 209 -16.88 16.60 -8.63
CA LEU A 209 -16.55 17.99 -8.96
C LEU A 209 -15.76 18.68 -7.83
N GLU A 210 -16.16 18.50 -6.56
CA GLU A 210 -15.42 19.04 -5.40
C GLU A 210 -14.04 18.38 -5.24
N PHE A 211 -13.91 17.09 -5.57
CA PHE A 211 -12.61 16.43 -5.63
C PHE A 211 -11.70 17.10 -6.67
N LEU A 212 -12.19 17.35 -7.88
CA LEU A 212 -11.42 18.03 -8.93
C LEU A 212 -11.09 19.49 -8.58
N VAL A 213 -11.92 20.16 -7.79
CA VAL A 213 -11.62 21.50 -7.24
C VAL A 213 -10.49 21.43 -6.23
N ALA A 214 -10.51 20.45 -5.32
CA ALA A 214 -9.45 20.25 -4.33
C ALA A 214 -8.09 19.93 -4.99
N GLU A 215 -8.14 19.22 -6.13
CA GLU A 215 -6.96 18.89 -6.93
C GLU A 215 -6.55 20.00 -7.92
N GLN A 216 -7.18 21.17 -7.86
CA GLN A 216 -6.89 22.32 -8.71
C GLN A 216 -7.00 22.03 -10.23
N ALA A 217 -7.80 21.04 -10.60
CA ALA A 217 -8.13 20.71 -12.00
C ALA A 217 -9.38 21.43 -12.49
N VAL A 218 -10.24 21.89 -11.57
CA VAL A 218 -11.51 22.56 -11.85
C VAL A 218 -11.64 23.80 -10.97
N SER A 219 -12.08 24.92 -11.56
CA SER A 219 -12.53 26.10 -10.80
C SER A 219 -14.00 25.98 -10.46
N ALA A 220 -14.39 26.55 -9.31
CA ALA A 220 -15.78 26.62 -8.89
C ALA A 220 -16.15 28.07 -8.58
N GLU A 221 -17.18 28.58 -9.28
CA GLU A 221 -17.70 29.92 -9.11
C GLU A 221 -19.17 29.87 -8.70
N LEU A 222 -19.65 30.91 -7.99
CA LEU A 222 -21.06 31.08 -7.67
C LEU A 222 -21.76 31.78 -8.84
N GLY A 223 -22.64 31.05 -9.52
CA GLY A 223 -23.51 31.64 -10.55
C GLY A 223 -24.81 32.14 -9.91
N TYR A 224 -25.11 33.42 -10.12
CA TYR A 224 -26.38 34.02 -9.71
C TYR A 224 -27.32 33.94 -10.95
N GLY A 225 -28.39 33.13 -10.84
CA GLY A 225 -29.46 33.10 -11.81
C GLY A 225 -30.50 34.19 -11.51
N ASP A 226 -31.39 34.48 -12.47
CA ASP A 226 -32.43 35.54 -12.37
C ASP A 226 -33.41 35.30 -11.19
N VAL A 227 -33.58 34.04 -10.74
CA VAL A 227 -34.44 33.70 -9.61
C VAL A 227 -33.86 32.44 -8.91
N GLY A 228 -33.62 32.49 -7.60
CA GLY A 228 -33.24 31.31 -6.79
C GLY A 228 -31.94 31.48 -6.00
N ARG A 229 -31.56 30.42 -5.28
CA ARG A 229 -30.27 30.38 -4.54
C ARG A 229 -29.11 30.28 -5.52
N PRO A 230 -27.95 30.96 -5.23
CA PRO A 230 -26.76 30.85 -6.08
C PRO A 230 -26.38 29.38 -6.26
N GLU A 231 -26.13 28.99 -7.50
CA GLU A 231 -25.65 27.64 -7.82
C GLU A 231 -24.14 27.65 -8.09
N ARG A 232 -23.45 26.62 -7.60
CA ARG A 232 -22.03 26.46 -7.84
C ARG A 232 -21.82 25.89 -9.25
N ARG A 233 -21.04 26.63 -10.06
CA ARG A 233 -20.68 26.27 -11.44
C ARG A 233 -19.22 25.88 -11.50
N TYR A 234 -18.91 24.84 -12.26
CA TYR A 234 -17.61 24.21 -12.33
C TYR A 234 -17.07 24.31 -13.76
N ARG A 235 -15.82 24.76 -13.88
CA ARG A 235 -15.12 24.90 -15.16
C ARG A 235 -13.77 24.22 -15.10
N LEU A 236 -13.41 23.48 -16.18
CA LEU A 236 -12.12 22.85 -16.30
C LEU A 236 -11.02 23.92 -16.43
N LEU A 237 -9.90 23.74 -15.72
CA LEU A 237 -8.72 24.60 -15.80
C LEU A 237 -7.74 24.04 -16.83
N GLU A 238 -6.89 24.89 -17.41
CA GLU A 238 -5.84 24.45 -18.35
C GLU A 238 -4.86 23.46 -17.73
N THR A 239 -4.67 23.51 -16.43
CA THR A 239 -3.86 22.56 -15.67
C THR A 239 -4.41 21.14 -15.64
N ALA A 240 -5.67 20.93 -16.05
CA ALA A 240 -6.32 19.62 -16.07
C ALA A 240 -5.78 18.66 -17.15
N HIS A 241 -5.02 19.13 -18.15
CA HIS A 241 -4.35 18.27 -19.12
C HIS A 241 -3.46 17.22 -18.44
N LYS A 242 -2.83 17.56 -17.32
CA LYS A 242 -2.05 16.62 -16.51
C LYS A 242 -2.87 15.44 -15.96
N TRP A 243 -4.19 15.61 -15.84
CA TRP A 243 -5.12 14.58 -15.38
C TRP A 243 -5.62 13.69 -16.52
N LEU A 244 -5.74 14.22 -17.72
CA LEU A 244 -6.16 13.47 -18.92
C LEU A 244 -5.12 12.42 -19.32
N ASP A 245 -3.83 12.76 -19.18
CA ASP A 245 -2.71 11.87 -19.49
C ASP A 245 -2.42 10.83 -18.40
N ALA A 246 -2.90 11.08 -17.17
CA ALA A 246 -2.67 10.22 -16.00
C ALA A 246 -3.82 9.26 -15.68
N LEU A 247 -5.00 9.43 -16.33
CA LEU A 247 -6.22 8.61 -16.20
C LEU A 247 -6.41 7.68 -17.41
#